data_02d160fa42bfa61f70cb21c058ec6284
#
_entry.id   02d160fa42bfa61f70cb21c058ec6284
#
_cell.length_a   1.000
_cell.length_b   1.000
_cell.length_c   1.000
_cell.angle_alpha   90.00
_cell.angle_beta   90.00
_cell.angle_gamma   90.00
#
_symmetry.space_group_name_H-M   'P 1'
#
loop_
_entity.id
_entity.type
_entity.pdbx_description
1 polymer ?
#
loop_
_entity_poly.entity_id
_entity_poly.type
_entity_poly.pdbx_seq_one_letter_code
_entity_poly.pdbx_strand_id
1 'polypeptide(L)'
;MSTQPFEPKATPPADLVQIGLSIESHGSSIEDTIQKRLADERARLEGEAGLVKREAHHFKKPVEKPFTADQRPNTTLLFGGLTWKHEKLVHGALEGLGYRAEAVPTPNVKAFQAGKEYGNNGQCNPTYFTVGNLVQYLQSLEEQGVPKQEIIDRYVFFTAGACGPCRFGMYEAEYRLALRNAGFDGFRVLLFQQSGGLSQSDAEAGLEMNIDFFLGILNALN
;
A
#
# COMPACT_ATOMS: atom_id res chain seq x y z
N MET A 1 -40.94 6.40 -19.10
CA MET A 1 -39.65 6.48 -19.82
C MET A 1 -39.25 5.07 -20.17
N SER A 2 -39.42 4.73 -21.48
CA SER A 2 -39.21 3.37 -22.01
C SER A 2 -37.73 3.20 -22.37
N THR A 3 -37.04 2.25 -21.71
CA THR A 3 -35.69 1.83 -22.08
C THR A 3 -35.81 0.79 -23.17
N GLN A 4 -35.47 1.14 -24.39
CA GLN A 4 -35.29 0.16 -25.47
C GLN A 4 -33.96 -0.56 -25.32
N PRO A 5 -33.91 -1.88 -25.57
CA PRO A 5 -32.67 -2.64 -25.58
C PRO A 5 -31.85 -2.32 -26.85
N PHE A 6 -30.52 -2.26 -26.62
CA PHE A 6 -29.53 -2.06 -27.67
C PHE A 6 -29.45 -3.31 -28.54
N GLU A 7 -29.87 -3.20 -29.82
CA GLU A 7 -29.63 -4.25 -30.82
C GLU A 7 -28.25 -4.07 -31.44
N PRO A 8 -27.43 -5.14 -31.49
CA PRO A 8 -26.16 -5.08 -32.21
C PRO A 8 -26.39 -5.09 -33.72
N LYS A 9 -25.92 -4.05 -34.39
CA LYS A 9 -26.00 -3.88 -35.84
C LYS A 9 -25.07 -4.83 -36.59
N ALA A 10 -25.68 -5.59 -37.49
CA ALA A 10 -25.19 -6.06 -38.77
C ALA A 10 -23.88 -6.82 -38.84
N THR A 11 -24.02 -8.12 -39.03
CA THR A 11 -23.03 -9.01 -39.66
C THR A 11 -22.57 -8.41 -41.00
N PRO A 12 -21.28 -8.38 -41.31
CA PRO A 12 -20.80 -7.99 -42.63
C PRO A 12 -21.24 -9.01 -43.70
N PRO A 13 -21.45 -8.55 -44.95
CA PRO A 13 -21.96 -9.38 -46.04
C PRO A 13 -20.99 -10.54 -46.32
N ALA A 14 -21.57 -11.70 -46.60
CA ALA A 14 -20.88 -13.00 -46.80
C ALA A 14 -19.95 -13.05 -48.04
N ASP A 15 -19.83 -11.99 -48.81
CA ASP A 15 -19.15 -12.00 -50.10
C ASP A 15 -17.64 -11.65 -50.02
N LEU A 16 -17.10 -11.39 -48.83
CA LEU A 16 -15.66 -11.08 -48.65
C LEU A 16 -14.83 -12.28 -48.21
N VAL A 17 -15.41 -13.49 -48.11
CA VAL A 17 -14.72 -14.71 -47.58
C VAL A 17 -14.23 -15.65 -48.69
N GLN A 18 -14.30 -15.27 -49.95
CA GLN A 18 -13.82 -16.14 -51.06
C GLN A 18 -12.70 -15.51 -51.88
N ILE A 19 -11.64 -15.08 -51.23
CA ILE A 19 -10.34 -15.08 -51.88
C ILE A 19 -9.59 -16.29 -51.27
N GLY A 20 -9.79 -17.42 -51.94
CA GLY A 20 -9.06 -18.66 -51.66
C GLY A 20 -7.58 -18.48 -51.98
N LEU A 21 -6.81 -18.02 -51.04
CA LEU A 21 -5.37 -18.29 -50.97
C LEU A 21 -5.22 -19.63 -50.25
N SER A 22 -5.09 -20.70 -51.01
CA SER A 22 -4.57 -21.98 -50.54
C SER A 22 -3.13 -21.75 -50.12
N ILE A 23 -2.90 -21.33 -48.87
CA ILE A 23 -1.59 -21.37 -48.28
C ILE A 23 -1.42 -22.80 -47.81
N GLU A 24 -0.68 -23.59 -48.60
CA GLU A 24 -0.18 -24.88 -48.17
C GLU A 24 0.55 -24.74 -46.84
N SER A 25 0.12 -25.50 -45.87
CA SER A 25 0.63 -25.53 -44.50
C SER A 25 2.06 -26.11 -44.49
N HIS A 26 3.04 -25.24 -44.66
CA HIS A 26 4.41 -25.57 -44.28
C HIS A 26 4.88 -24.58 -43.21
N GLY A 27 4.90 -25.07 -41.96
CA GLY A 27 5.68 -24.53 -40.83
C GLY A 27 5.16 -23.22 -40.25
N SER A 28 4.96 -23.19 -38.98
CA SER A 28 4.69 -22.07 -38.07
C SER A 28 3.69 -21.01 -38.58
N SER A 29 2.63 -20.86 -37.86
CA SER A 29 1.65 -19.81 -38.07
C SER A 29 2.35 -18.43 -38.26
N ILE A 30 1.77 -17.55 -39.07
CA ILE A 30 2.25 -16.15 -39.18
C ILE A 30 2.39 -15.54 -37.78
N GLU A 31 1.49 -15.91 -36.88
CA GLU A 31 1.53 -15.53 -35.47
C GLU A 31 2.79 -16.01 -34.77
N ASP A 32 3.18 -17.28 -34.95
CA ASP A 32 4.41 -17.85 -34.37
C ASP A 32 5.66 -17.15 -34.91
N THR A 33 5.63 -16.80 -36.19
CA THR A 33 6.75 -16.06 -36.81
C THR A 33 6.87 -14.64 -36.25
N ILE A 34 5.73 -13.96 -36.03
CA ILE A 34 5.67 -12.61 -35.42
C ILE A 34 6.16 -12.70 -33.96
N GLN A 35 5.65 -13.65 -33.20
CA GLN A 35 6.04 -13.84 -31.80
C GLN A 35 7.55 -14.13 -31.66
N LYS A 36 8.08 -14.97 -32.54
CA LYS A 36 9.52 -15.26 -32.57
C LYS A 36 10.35 -14.00 -32.85
N ARG A 37 9.98 -13.22 -33.88
CA ARG A 37 10.67 -11.97 -34.20
C ARG A 37 10.61 -10.95 -33.07
N LEU A 38 9.46 -10.83 -32.40
CA LEU A 38 9.30 -9.94 -31.26
C LEU A 38 10.17 -10.38 -30.07
N ALA A 39 10.26 -11.69 -29.83
CA ALA A 39 11.12 -12.25 -28.78
C ALA A 39 12.61 -12.00 -29.08
N ASP A 40 13.05 -12.25 -30.32
CA ASP A 40 14.43 -12.04 -30.76
C ASP A 40 14.82 -10.56 -30.67
N GLU A 41 13.97 -9.64 -31.12
CA GLU A 41 14.22 -8.19 -31.06
C GLU A 41 14.23 -7.68 -29.61
N ARG A 42 13.33 -8.19 -28.76
CA ARG A 42 13.35 -7.89 -27.33
C ARG A 42 14.66 -8.35 -26.68
N ALA A 43 15.09 -9.58 -26.96
CA ALA A 43 16.34 -10.09 -26.41
C ALA A 43 17.56 -9.28 -26.88
N ARG A 44 17.57 -8.83 -28.15
CA ARG A 44 18.60 -7.93 -28.68
C ARG A 44 18.64 -6.60 -27.94
N LEU A 45 17.49 -5.94 -27.79
CA LEU A 45 17.36 -4.66 -27.08
C LEU A 45 17.71 -4.75 -25.58
N GLU A 46 17.28 -5.83 -24.92
CA GLU A 46 17.65 -6.10 -23.52
C GLU A 46 19.17 -6.28 -23.36
N GLY A 47 19.82 -6.97 -24.32
CA GLY A 47 21.26 -7.13 -24.35
C GLY A 47 22.03 -5.82 -24.60
N GLU A 48 21.58 -5.03 -25.57
CA GLU A 48 22.17 -3.71 -25.86
C GLU A 48 22.01 -2.72 -24.71
N ALA A 49 20.87 -2.76 -24.00
CA ALA A 49 20.62 -1.92 -22.85
C ALA A 49 21.32 -2.40 -21.57
N GLY A 50 22.00 -3.55 -21.58
CA GLY A 50 22.63 -4.14 -20.40
C GLY A 50 21.63 -4.51 -19.30
N LEU A 51 20.37 -4.75 -19.68
CA LEU A 51 19.32 -5.07 -18.71
C LEU A 51 19.51 -6.49 -18.20
N VAL A 52 19.87 -6.62 -16.93
CA VAL A 52 19.85 -7.90 -16.24
C VAL A 52 18.38 -8.30 -16.05
N LYS A 53 17.99 -9.44 -16.61
CA LYS A 53 16.65 -10.01 -16.43
C LYS A 53 16.42 -10.23 -14.95
N ARG A 54 15.68 -9.32 -14.30
CA ARG A 54 15.20 -9.54 -12.94
C ARG A 54 14.08 -10.55 -13.02
N GLU A 55 14.24 -11.66 -12.32
CA GLU A 55 13.12 -12.58 -12.14
C GLU A 55 11.96 -11.82 -11.47
N ALA A 56 10.82 -11.79 -12.16
CA ALA A 56 9.61 -11.19 -11.60
C ALA A 56 9.08 -12.11 -10.50
N HIS A 57 9.46 -11.85 -9.27
CA HIS A 57 8.85 -12.51 -8.14
C HIS A 57 7.48 -11.89 -7.89
N HIS A 58 6.45 -12.72 -7.82
CA HIS A 58 5.14 -12.26 -7.34
C HIS A 58 5.29 -11.62 -5.96
N PHE A 59 4.70 -10.45 -5.81
CA PHE A 59 4.65 -9.79 -4.51
C PHE A 59 4.02 -10.73 -3.48
N LYS A 60 4.78 -11.06 -2.44
CA LYS A 60 4.25 -11.73 -1.25
C LYS A 60 4.10 -10.67 -0.18
N LYS A 61 2.89 -10.56 0.38
CA LYS A 61 2.67 -9.66 1.53
C LYS A 61 3.65 -10.07 2.64
N PRO A 62 4.48 -9.15 3.14
CA PRO A 62 5.35 -9.47 4.27
C PRO A 62 4.53 -9.92 5.47
N VAL A 63 4.98 -10.97 6.13
CA VAL A 63 4.40 -11.39 7.40
C VAL A 63 5.04 -10.51 8.48
N GLU A 64 4.28 -9.55 8.98
CA GLU A 64 4.72 -8.70 10.07
C GLU A 64 4.63 -9.43 11.41
N LYS A 65 5.55 -9.10 12.32
CA LYS A 65 5.45 -9.58 13.71
C LYS A 65 4.15 -9.06 14.33
N PRO A 66 3.35 -9.88 15.01
CA PRO A 66 2.15 -9.42 15.69
C PRO A 66 2.53 -8.40 16.77
N PHE A 67 1.64 -7.44 17.01
CA PHE A 67 1.69 -6.59 18.18
C PHE A 67 0.85 -7.23 19.28
N THR A 68 1.48 -7.60 20.38
CA THR A 68 0.87 -8.39 21.49
C THR A 68 0.75 -7.57 22.77
N ALA A 69 -0.08 -8.01 23.71
CA ALA A 69 -0.38 -7.30 24.94
C ALA A 69 0.85 -7.06 25.83
N ASP A 70 1.76 -8.03 25.87
CA ASP A 70 3.02 -7.95 26.63
C ASP A 70 3.98 -6.87 26.08
N GLN A 71 3.83 -6.48 24.82
CA GLN A 71 4.67 -5.44 24.21
C GLN A 71 4.19 -4.01 24.50
N ARG A 72 2.94 -3.82 24.96
CA ARG A 72 2.34 -2.49 25.22
C ARG A 72 3.23 -1.56 26.04
N PRO A 73 3.86 -1.98 27.13
CA PRO A 73 4.68 -1.07 27.94
C PRO A 73 5.89 -0.50 27.21
N ASN A 74 6.38 -1.24 26.20
CA ASN A 74 7.62 -0.94 25.48
C ASN A 74 7.38 -0.49 24.02
N THR A 75 6.13 -0.46 23.56
CA THR A 75 5.78 -0.10 22.18
C THR A 75 5.03 1.22 22.14
N THR A 76 5.44 2.10 21.25
CA THR A 76 4.77 3.37 20.99
C THR A 76 3.87 3.25 19.76
N LEU A 77 2.59 3.56 19.92
CA LEU A 77 1.62 3.65 18.84
C LEU A 77 1.75 5.01 18.15
N LEU A 78 2.23 4.98 16.92
CA LEU A 78 2.24 6.15 16.05
C LEU A 78 0.91 6.27 15.31
N PHE A 79 0.38 7.46 15.21
CA PHE A 79 -0.80 7.76 14.40
C PHE A 79 -0.70 9.17 13.83
N GLY A 80 -1.53 9.51 12.85
CA GLY A 80 -1.52 10.86 12.29
C GLY A 80 -2.44 10.99 11.07
N GLY A 81 -2.37 12.14 10.42
CA GLY A 81 -3.23 12.45 9.28
C GLY A 81 -4.60 13.00 9.69
N LEU A 82 -4.78 13.32 10.95
CA LEU A 82 -5.96 13.98 11.49
C LEU A 82 -5.72 15.50 11.60
N THR A 83 -6.74 16.24 11.99
CA THR A 83 -6.54 17.65 12.35
C THR A 83 -5.83 17.75 13.71
N TRP A 84 -5.08 18.81 13.94
CA TRP A 84 -4.34 19.03 15.18
C TRP A 84 -5.21 18.82 16.45
N LYS A 85 -6.44 19.29 16.42
CA LYS A 85 -7.39 19.11 17.54
C LYS A 85 -7.68 17.62 17.79
N HIS A 86 -8.03 16.89 16.73
CA HIS A 86 -8.35 15.47 16.83
C HIS A 86 -7.14 14.63 17.25
N GLU A 87 -5.95 14.97 16.76
CA GLU A 87 -4.72 14.27 17.17
C GLU A 87 -4.47 14.42 18.67
N LYS A 88 -4.67 15.60 19.24
CA LYS A 88 -4.54 15.82 20.69
C LYS A 88 -5.57 15.02 21.49
N LEU A 89 -6.81 14.97 21.03
CA LEU A 89 -7.87 14.24 21.71
C LEU A 89 -7.67 12.72 21.61
N VAL A 90 -7.29 12.21 20.44
CA VAL A 90 -6.98 10.79 20.23
C VAL A 90 -5.75 10.37 21.04
N HIS A 91 -4.72 11.22 21.11
CA HIS A 91 -3.55 11.01 21.94
C HIS A 91 -3.96 10.83 23.41
N GLY A 92 -4.72 11.77 23.96
CA GLY A 92 -5.19 11.69 25.35
C GLY A 92 -6.07 10.48 25.61
N ALA A 93 -6.92 10.08 24.65
CA ALA A 93 -7.74 8.88 24.77
C ALA A 93 -6.88 7.59 24.83
N LEU A 94 -5.88 7.47 23.97
CA LEU A 94 -4.97 6.32 23.96
C LEU A 94 -4.12 6.24 25.23
N GLU A 95 -3.58 7.39 25.70
CA GLU A 95 -2.84 7.44 26.97
C GLU A 95 -3.73 7.08 28.15
N GLY A 96 -4.98 7.56 28.19
CA GLY A 96 -5.97 7.22 29.22
C GLY A 96 -6.29 5.74 29.28
N LEU A 97 -6.16 5.02 28.15
CA LEU A 97 -6.29 3.57 28.04
C LEU A 97 -5.00 2.79 28.35
N GLY A 98 -3.92 3.49 28.74
CA GLY A 98 -2.64 2.90 29.11
C GLY A 98 -1.71 2.60 27.94
N TYR A 99 -1.96 3.13 26.75
CA TYR A 99 -1.04 3.01 25.61
C TYR A 99 -0.03 4.15 25.62
N ARG A 100 1.18 3.84 25.18
CA ARG A 100 2.14 4.86 24.78
C ARG A 100 1.78 5.26 23.35
N ALA A 101 1.33 6.48 23.16
CA ALA A 101 0.87 6.96 21.86
C ALA A 101 1.58 8.26 21.47
N GLU A 102 1.82 8.44 20.19
CA GLU A 102 2.44 9.65 19.66
C GLU A 102 1.86 10.00 18.29
N ALA A 103 1.44 11.24 18.12
CA ALA A 103 1.01 11.74 16.83
C ALA A 103 2.25 12.15 16.01
N VAL A 104 2.38 11.59 14.80
CA VAL A 104 3.43 12.05 13.88
C VAL A 104 3.22 13.51 13.51
N PRO A 105 4.28 14.29 13.32
CA PRO A 105 4.18 15.71 13.02
C PRO A 105 3.34 16.00 11.77
N THR A 106 2.82 17.21 11.68
CA THR A 106 2.09 17.65 10.47
C THR A 106 2.99 17.54 9.23
N PRO A 107 2.51 16.90 8.15
CA PRO A 107 3.29 16.72 6.93
C PRO A 107 3.76 18.06 6.33
N ASN A 108 4.99 18.08 5.87
CA ASN A 108 5.61 19.22 5.20
C ASN A 108 6.09 18.85 3.79
N VAL A 109 6.75 19.78 3.11
CA VAL A 109 7.27 19.54 1.75
C VAL A 109 8.30 18.42 1.70
N LYS A 110 9.12 18.25 2.75
CA LYS A 110 10.09 17.14 2.83
C LYS A 110 9.36 15.80 2.95
N ALA A 111 8.27 15.73 3.70
CA ALA A 111 7.41 14.55 3.75
C ALA A 111 6.86 14.20 2.35
N PHE A 112 6.40 15.19 1.60
CA PHE A 112 5.96 14.97 0.22
C PHE A 112 7.08 14.42 -0.67
N GLN A 113 8.27 14.97 -0.56
CA GLN A 113 9.45 14.50 -1.31
C GLN A 113 9.82 13.06 -0.94
N ALA A 114 9.86 12.73 0.35
CA ALA A 114 10.11 11.37 0.82
C ALA A 114 9.04 10.40 0.32
N GLY A 115 7.77 10.80 0.32
CA GLY A 115 6.68 9.98 -0.23
C GLY A 115 6.84 9.68 -1.72
N LYS A 116 7.37 10.63 -2.50
CA LYS A 116 7.68 10.43 -3.92
C LYS A 116 8.93 9.58 -4.14
N GLU A 117 9.91 9.72 -3.28
CA GLU A 117 11.19 8.99 -3.36
C GLU A 117 11.01 7.50 -3.03
N TYR A 118 10.29 7.20 -1.95
CA TYR A 118 10.16 5.84 -1.44
C TYR A 118 8.87 5.13 -1.86
N GLY A 119 7.84 5.86 -2.26
CA GLY A 119 6.56 5.30 -2.72
C GLY A 119 6.49 5.07 -4.22
N ASN A 120 5.34 4.60 -4.71
CA ASN A 120 5.06 4.44 -6.13
C ASN A 120 4.82 5.76 -6.84
N ASN A 121 5.24 5.85 -8.09
CA ASN A 121 4.91 6.97 -8.96
C ASN A 121 3.41 6.95 -9.35
N GLY A 122 2.84 8.13 -9.59
CA GLY A 122 1.46 8.27 -10.04
C GLY A 122 0.40 8.18 -8.95
N GLN A 123 0.80 8.22 -7.68
CA GLN A 123 -0.13 8.32 -6.56
C GLN A 123 -0.70 9.73 -6.40
N CYS A 124 -1.83 9.84 -5.69
CA CYS A 124 -2.39 11.16 -5.36
C CYS A 124 -1.53 11.88 -4.32
N ASN A 125 -1.54 13.21 -4.34
CA ASN A 125 -0.74 14.03 -3.42
C ASN A 125 -0.94 13.68 -1.94
N PRO A 126 -2.16 13.47 -1.43
CA PRO A 126 -2.34 13.06 -0.04
C PRO A 126 -1.57 11.78 0.34
N THR A 127 -1.47 10.80 -0.56
CA THR A 127 -0.67 9.58 -0.32
C THR A 127 0.80 9.93 -0.09
N TYR A 128 1.37 10.77 -0.94
CA TYR A 128 2.78 11.18 -0.78
C TYR A 128 3.02 11.90 0.53
N PHE A 129 2.11 12.80 0.92
CA PHE A 129 2.24 13.51 2.18
C PHE A 129 2.16 12.58 3.39
N THR A 130 1.18 11.69 3.43
CA THR A 130 0.96 10.82 4.59
C THR A 130 2.02 9.72 4.72
N VAL A 131 2.32 9.05 3.62
CA VAL A 131 3.33 7.97 3.58
C VAL A 131 4.72 8.52 3.85
N GLY A 132 5.10 9.59 3.16
CA GLY A 132 6.40 10.23 3.35
C GLY A 132 6.56 10.87 4.73
N ASN A 133 5.47 11.32 5.36
CA ASN A 133 5.51 11.83 6.72
C ASN A 133 5.94 10.76 7.73
N LEU A 134 5.39 9.55 7.61
CA LEU A 134 5.83 8.44 8.45
C LEU A 134 7.31 8.11 8.20
N VAL A 135 7.72 7.98 6.93
CA VAL A 135 9.13 7.71 6.60
C VAL A 135 10.05 8.79 7.17
N GLN A 136 9.72 10.06 6.97
CA GLN A 136 10.50 11.20 7.49
C GLN A 136 10.59 11.15 9.02
N TYR A 137 9.50 10.81 9.70
CA TYR A 137 9.48 10.71 11.15
C TYR A 137 10.42 9.60 11.64
N LEU A 138 10.36 8.41 11.05
CA LEU A 138 11.24 7.30 11.43
C LEU A 138 12.72 7.60 11.13
N GLN A 139 13.01 8.27 10.02
CA GLN A 139 14.35 8.75 9.71
C GLN A 139 14.84 9.77 10.75
N SER A 140 13.97 10.66 11.22
CA SER A 140 14.33 11.60 12.27
C SER A 140 14.66 10.94 13.60
N LEU A 141 14.04 9.81 13.93
CA LEU A 141 14.42 9.00 15.10
C LEU A 141 15.81 8.37 14.92
N GLU A 142 16.10 7.88 13.71
CA GLU A 142 17.42 7.35 13.38
C GLU A 142 18.50 8.43 13.48
N GLU A 143 18.24 9.65 12.98
CA GLU A 143 19.12 10.82 13.10
C GLU A 143 19.35 11.23 14.58
N GLN A 144 18.39 11.00 15.45
CA GLN A 144 18.50 11.21 16.89
C GLN A 144 19.30 10.11 17.61
N GLY A 145 19.77 9.10 16.85
CA GLY A 145 20.61 8.03 17.38
C GLY A 145 19.85 6.78 17.83
N VAL A 146 18.54 6.68 17.53
CA VAL A 146 17.78 5.43 17.80
C VAL A 146 18.14 4.39 16.74
N PRO A 147 18.64 3.21 17.11
CA PRO A 147 18.96 2.18 16.14
C PRO A 147 17.73 1.76 15.33
N LYS A 148 17.90 1.57 14.03
CA LYS A 148 16.82 1.21 13.10
C LYS A 148 16.04 -0.04 13.57
N GLN A 149 16.72 -1.06 14.06
CA GLN A 149 16.08 -2.25 14.58
C GLN A 149 15.22 -1.96 15.82
N GLU A 150 15.64 -1.04 16.68
CA GLU A 150 14.86 -0.61 17.83
C GLU A 150 13.60 0.15 17.38
N ILE A 151 13.69 0.97 16.33
CA ILE A 151 12.54 1.63 15.74
C ILE A 151 11.54 0.58 15.24
N ILE A 152 11.99 -0.43 14.50
CA ILE A 152 11.13 -1.50 13.98
C ILE A 152 10.46 -2.31 15.11
N ASP A 153 11.16 -2.55 16.20
CA ASP A 153 10.66 -3.39 17.30
C ASP A 153 9.77 -2.61 18.29
N ARG A 154 10.01 -1.31 18.49
CA ARG A 154 9.33 -0.50 19.52
C ARG A 154 8.27 0.46 19.00
N TYR A 155 8.14 0.61 17.71
CA TYR A 155 7.12 1.49 17.13
C TYR A 155 6.17 0.70 16.25
N VAL A 156 4.92 1.14 16.25
CA VAL A 156 3.84 0.55 15.44
C VAL A 156 3.01 1.71 14.90
N PHE A 157 2.75 1.72 13.61
CA PHE A 157 1.89 2.75 13.02
C PHE A 157 0.46 2.26 12.93
N PHE A 158 -0.45 3.00 13.55
CA PHE A 158 -1.89 2.75 13.51
C PHE A 158 -2.54 3.66 12.48
N THR A 159 -3.23 3.07 11.52
CA THR A 159 -3.92 3.80 10.46
C THR A 159 -5.25 3.14 10.11
N ALA A 160 -6.14 3.92 9.52
CA ALA A 160 -7.40 3.40 9.01
C ALA A 160 -7.27 2.97 7.55
N GLY A 161 -8.04 1.95 7.16
CA GLY A 161 -8.21 1.53 5.79
C GLY A 161 -9.69 1.52 5.42
N ALA A 162 -10.00 1.78 4.16
CA ALA A 162 -11.38 1.77 3.67
C ALA A 162 -11.46 1.10 2.31
N CYS A 163 -12.56 0.37 2.07
CA CYS A 163 -12.92 -0.08 0.73
C CYS A 163 -13.79 0.99 0.06
N GLY A 164 -13.51 1.31 -1.20
CA GLY A 164 -14.30 2.29 -1.94
C GLY A 164 -13.55 2.86 -3.15
N PRO A 165 -14.16 3.81 -3.87
CA PRO A 165 -13.55 4.43 -5.05
C PRO A 165 -12.36 5.34 -4.70
N CYS A 166 -12.19 5.72 -3.44
CA CYS A 166 -11.04 6.46 -2.96
C CYS A 166 -9.80 5.56 -2.87
N ARG A 167 -8.64 6.07 -3.30
CA ARG A 167 -7.37 5.34 -3.22
C ARG A 167 -6.88 5.14 -1.77
N PHE A 168 -7.54 5.71 -0.79
CA PHE A 168 -7.21 5.55 0.63
C PHE A 168 -7.09 4.08 1.06
N GLY A 169 -7.88 3.18 0.48
CA GLY A 169 -7.75 1.73 0.70
C GLY A 169 -6.41 1.13 0.28
N MET A 170 -5.64 1.84 -0.56
CA MET A 170 -4.32 1.41 -1.01
C MET A 170 -3.16 1.99 -0.17
N TYR A 171 -3.44 2.89 0.75
CA TYR A 171 -2.39 3.54 1.56
C TYR A 171 -1.60 2.51 2.38
N GLU A 172 -2.24 1.46 2.86
CA GLU A 172 -1.54 0.36 3.56
C GLU A 172 -0.40 -0.21 2.71
N ALA A 173 -0.69 -0.54 1.46
CA ALA A 173 0.32 -1.09 0.54
C ALA A 173 1.44 -0.08 0.27
N GLU A 174 1.10 1.21 0.15
CA GLU A 174 2.07 2.27 -0.05
C GLU A 174 2.94 2.51 1.20
N TYR A 175 2.36 2.49 2.40
CA TYR A 175 3.15 2.55 3.64
C TYR A 175 4.19 1.43 3.70
N ARG A 176 3.77 0.18 3.46
CA ARG A 176 4.67 -0.98 3.49
C ARG A 176 5.76 -0.92 2.43
N LEU A 177 5.41 -0.46 1.23
CA LEU A 177 6.38 -0.28 0.14
C LEU A 177 7.40 0.79 0.51
N ALA A 178 6.95 1.97 0.91
CA ALA A 178 7.83 3.09 1.23
C ALA A 178 8.73 2.78 2.44
N LEU A 179 8.19 2.14 3.47
CA LEU A 179 8.97 1.70 4.62
C LEU A 179 10.08 0.73 4.24
N ARG A 180 9.79 -0.25 3.37
CA ARG A 180 10.80 -1.17 2.85
C ARG A 180 11.87 -0.45 2.05
N ASN A 181 11.46 0.42 1.13
CA ASN A 181 12.38 1.19 0.29
C ASN A 181 13.27 2.12 1.12
N ALA A 182 12.75 2.65 2.24
CA ALA A 182 13.50 3.46 3.19
C ALA A 182 14.36 2.64 4.17
N GLY A 183 14.35 1.29 4.07
CA GLY A 183 15.15 0.41 4.89
C GLY A 183 14.54 0.05 6.26
N PHE A 184 13.23 0.28 6.45
CA PHE A 184 12.46 -0.12 7.64
C PHE A 184 11.62 -1.38 7.35
N ASP A 185 12.18 -2.35 6.62
CA ASP A 185 11.48 -3.61 6.34
C ASP A 185 11.12 -4.34 7.63
N GLY A 186 9.88 -4.83 7.70
CA GLY A 186 9.35 -5.45 8.93
C GLY A 186 8.75 -4.47 9.94
N PHE A 187 8.76 -3.15 9.68
CA PHE A 187 8.04 -2.19 10.51
C PHE A 187 6.53 -2.46 10.45
N ARG A 188 5.88 -2.46 11.61
CA ARG A 188 4.49 -2.90 11.79
C ARG A 188 3.51 -1.78 11.47
N VAL A 189 2.53 -2.09 10.61
CA VAL A 189 1.41 -1.21 10.29
C VAL A 189 0.11 -1.89 10.71
N LEU A 190 -0.53 -1.39 11.76
CA LEU A 190 -1.84 -1.85 12.20
C LEU A 190 -2.93 -1.14 11.40
N LEU A 191 -3.73 -1.92 10.71
CA LEU A 191 -4.80 -1.41 9.88
C LEU A 191 -6.15 -1.64 10.54
N PHE A 192 -6.86 -0.56 10.83
CA PHE A 192 -8.27 -0.62 11.19
C PHE A 192 -9.11 -0.58 9.91
N GLN A 193 -9.89 -1.63 9.68
CA GLN A 193 -10.76 -1.75 8.51
C GLN A 193 -12.23 -1.62 8.90
N GLN A 194 -13.01 -1.02 8.01
CA GLN A 194 -14.46 -0.84 8.19
C GLN A 194 -15.21 -2.18 8.24
N SER A 195 -14.72 -3.21 7.53
CA SER A 195 -15.21 -4.57 7.58
C SER A 195 -14.11 -5.50 8.08
N GLY A 196 -14.30 -6.13 9.24
CA GLY A 196 -13.31 -7.06 9.80
C GLY A 196 -12.46 -6.52 10.95
N GLY A 197 -12.64 -5.26 11.36
CA GLY A 197 -11.96 -4.69 12.52
C GLY A 197 -10.44 -4.57 12.35
N LEU A 198 -9.68 -4.81 13.40
CA LEU A 198 -8.24 -4.80 13.39
C LEU A 198 -7.70 -6.13 12.85
N SER A 199 -6.86 -6.06 11.80
CA SER A 199 -6.15 -7.22 11.30
C SER A 199 -4.97 -7.56 12.22
N GLN A 200 -5.27 -8.26 13.31
CA GLN A 200 -4.27 -8.83 14.22
C GLN A 200 -4.43 -10.36 14.25
N SER A 201 -3.36 -11.07 14.60
CA SER A 201 -3.44 -12.51 14.87
C SER A 201 -4.27 -12.77 16.14
N ASP A 202 -4.92 -13.93 16.22
CA ASP A 202 -5.79 -14.35 17.33
C ASP A 202 -5.09 -14.48 18.70
N ALA A 203 -3.79 -14.29 18.77
CA ALA A 203 -3.06 -14.17 20.02
C ALA A 203 -3.38 -12.82 20.70
N GLU A 204 -3.32 -12.76 22.02
CA GLU A 204 -3.57 -11.58 22.85
C GLU A 204 -3.16 -10.27 22.18
N ALA A 205 -4.16 -9.59 21.60
CA ALA A 205 -3.94 -8.42 20.75
C ALA A 205 -3.32 -7.28 21.55
N GLY A 206 -2.26 -6.67 21.01
CA GLY A 206 -1.61 -5.52 21.63
C GLY A 206 -2.54 -4.33 21.77
N LEU A 207 -3.36 -4.05 20.75
CA LEU A 207 -4.40 -3.04 20.80
C LEU A 207 -5.76 -3.71 21.03
N GLU A 208 -6.34 -3.50 22.20
CA GLU A 208 -7.69 -3.97 22.53
C GLU A 208 -8.73 -2.96 22.07
N MET A 209 -9.68 -3.45 21.31
CA MET A 209 -10.86 -2.68 20.88
C MET A 209 -12.03 -3.00 21.79
N ASN A 210 -11.93 -2.61 23.06
CA ASN A 210 -12.98 -2.73 24.04
C ASN A 210 -13.94 -1.52 24.00
N ILE A 211 -14.99 -1.55 24.80
CA ILE A 211 -15.99 -0.47 24.83
C ILE A 211 -15.38 0.86 25.27
N ASP A 212 -14.38 0.84 26.16
CA ASP A 212 -13.72 2.04 26.66
C ASP A 212 -12.87 2.68 25.56
N PHE A 213 -12.22 1.87 24.71
CA PHE A 213 -11.53 2.36 23.51
C PHE A 213 -12.49 3.08 22.58
N PHE A 214 -13.63 2.48 22.25
CA PHE A 214 -14.62 3.12 21.38
C PHE A 214 -15.20 4.40 21.99
N LEU A 215 -15.56 4.39 23.28
CA LEU A 215 -16.05 5.57 23.97
C LEU A 215 -14.99 6.68 24.04
N GLY A 216 -13.73 6.31 24.30
CA GLY A 216 -12.62 7.26 24.31
C GLY A 216 -12.41 7.93 22.94
N ILE A 217 -12.37 7.13 21.88
CA ILE A 217 -12.22 7.65 20.50
C ILE A 217 -13.45 8.46 20.07
N LEU A 218 -14.67 8.00 20.33
CA LEU A 218 -15.89 8.75 20.02
C LEU A 218 -15.92 10.11 20.74
N ASN A 219 -15.58 10.14 22.01
CA ASN A 219 -15.49 11.39 22.77
C ASN A 219 -14.38 12.32 22.26
N ALA A 220 -13.28 11.75 21.76
CA ALA A 220 -12.19 12.51 21.18
C ALA A 220 -12.54 13.12 19.82
N LEU A 221 -13.46 12.51 19.07
CA LEU A 221 -13.87 12.97 17.75
C LEU A 221 -15.11 13.88 17.75
N ASN A 222 -15.81 14.00 18.87
CA ASN A 222 -17.02 14.81 19.03
C ASN A 222 -16.67 16.21 19.54
#